data_5350007ec1196b6703fa450610fc11aa
#
_entry.id   5350007ec1196b6703fa450610fc11aa
#
_cell.length_a   1.000
_cell.length_b   1.000
_cell.length_c   1.000
_cell.angle_alpha   90.00
_cell.angle_beta   90.00
_cell.angle_gamma   90.00
#
_symmetry.space_group_name_H-M   'P 1'
#
loop_
_entity.id
_entity.type
_entity.pdbx_description
1 polymer ?
#
loop_
_entity_poly.entity_id
_entity_poly.type
_entity_poly.pdbx_seq_one_letter_code
_entity_poly.pdbx_strand_id
1 'polypeptide(L)'
;GARVGLKFWVNDAFMGQTVARGGPYIARVEAQCPREVESLEILADGEIVATLRDLPAIFSERIDGLPEASWYYAKITMPGGFVEYPSNIAPAEGPWAWSSPVFVEG
;
A
#
# COMPACT_ATOMS: atom_id res chain seq x y z
N GLY A 1 19.79 3.66 4.95
CA GLY A 1 18.79 2.66 5.07
C GLY A 1 17.87 2.59 3.88
N ALA A 2 17.21 1.47 3.76
CA ALA A 2 16.25 1.27 2.69
C ALA A 2 15.03 2.19 2.90
N ARG A 3 14.62 2.84 1.85
CA ARG A 3 13.47 3.72 1.88
C ARG A 3 12.46 3.28 0.84
N VAL A 4 11.21 3.40 1.19
CA VAL A 4 10.11 3.17 0.26
C VAL A 4 9.40 4.48 0.04
N GLY A 5 9.37 4.92 -1.22
CA GLY A 5 8.54 6.04 -1.62
C GLY A 5 7.20 5.47 -2.05
N LEU A 6 6.17 5.74 -1.28
CA LEU A 6 4.84 5.17 -1.52
C LEU A 6 3.82 6.29 -1.61
N LYS A 7 3.09 6.30 -2.72
CA LYS A 7 1.97 7.23 -2.93
C LYS A 7 0.73 6.43 -3.23
N PHE A 8 -0.35 6.83 -2.62
CA PHE A 8 -1.63 6.12 -2.72
C PHE A 8 -2.77 7.11 -2.90
N TRP A 9 -3.64 6.80 -3.84
CA TRP A 9 -4.85 7.58 -4.12
C TRP A 9 -6.05 6.67 -4.16
N VAL A 10 -7.19 7.19 -3.79
CA VAL A 10 -8.49 6.61 -4.14
C VAL A 10 -9.24 7.71 -4.88
N ASN A 11 -9.59 7.44 -6.12
CA ASN A 11 -10.14 8.44 -7.03
C ASN A 11 -9.19 9.65 -7.07
N ASP A 12 -9.66 10.85 -6.76
CA ASP A 12 -8.83 12.05 -6.79
C ASP A 12 -8.18 12.37 -5.44
N ALA A 13 -8.51 11.60 -4.40
CA ALA A 13 -8.01 11.88 -3.06
C ALA A 13 -6.66 11.21 -2.84
N PHE A 14 -5.66 12.01 -2.50
CA PHE A 14 -4.35 11.52 -2.11
C PHE A 14 -4.40 10.99 -0.68
N MET A 15 -3.51 10.07 -0.35
CA MET A 15 -3.42 9.53 1.01
C MET A 15 -3.39 10.66 2.05
N GLY A 16 -4.15 10.49 3.12
CA GLY A 16 -4.36 11.52 4.14
C GLY A 16 -5.56 12.41 3.87
N GLN A 17 -6.11 12.37 2.66
CA GLN A 17 -7.26 13.17 2.27
C GLN A 17 -8.54 12.35 2.35
N THR A 18 -9.66 12.99 2.06
CA THR A 18 -10.98 12.37 2.08
C THR A 18 -11.56 12.34 0.66
N VAL A 19 -12.06 11.18 0.26
CA VAL A 19 -12.74 11.01 -1.02
C VAL A 19 -14.24 11.09 -0.81
N ALA A 20 -14.95 11.60 -1.82
CA ALA A 20 -16.40 11.67 -1.78
C ALA A 20 -17.01 10.26 -1.76
N ARG A 21 -18.06 10.08 -0.98
CA ARG A 21 -18.82 8.82 -0.95
C ARG A 21 -19.64 8.68 -2.22
N GLY A 22 -19.81 7.46 -2.65
CA GLY A 22 -20.69 7.17 -3.77
C GLY A 22 -20.03 6.49 -4.95
N GLY A 23 -18.87 5.96 -4.78
CA GLY A 23 -18.19 5.11 -5.78
C GLY A 23 -18.48 5.44 -7.23
N PRO A 24 -17.91 4.70 -8.17
CA PRO A 24 -16.96 3.61 -7.94
C PRO A 24 -15.66 4.12 -7.31
N TYR A 25 -15.00 3.24 -6.60
CA TYR A 25 -13.73 3.57 -5.94
C TYR A 25 -12.59 2.86 -6.67
N ILE A 26 -11.62 3.64 -7.07
CA ILE A 26 -10.48 3.16 -7.84
C ILE A 26 -9.21 3.56 -7.10
N ALA A 27 -8.37 2.59 -6.79
CA ALA A 27 -7.09 2.85 -6.16
C ALA A 27 -6.00 3.05 -7.21
N ARG A 28 -5.06 3.92 -6.90
CA ARG A 28 -3.82 4.06 -7.66
C ARG A 28 -2.67 4.06 -6.68
N VAL A 29 -1.65 3.27 -6.99
CA VAL A 29 -0.47 3.15 -6.14
C VAL A 29 0.75 3.39 -7.00
N GLU A 30 1.62 4.28 -6.56
CA GLU A 30 2.94 4.47 -7.16
C GLU A 30 3.97 4.23 -6.08
N ALA A 31 4.98 3.45 -6.40
CA ALA A 31 5.99 3.12 -5.41
C ALA A 31 7.38 3.06 -6.00
N GLN A 32 8.35 3.44 -5.18
CA GLN A 32 9.77 3.26 -5.45
C GLN A 32 10.34 2.55 -4.25
N CYS A 33 10.75 1.32 -4.45
CA CYS A 33 11.21 0.43 -3.39
C CYS A 33 12.68 0.09 -3.61
N PRO A 34 13.40 -0.29 -2.56
CA PRO A 34 14.81 -0.68 -2.70
C PRO A 34 15.01 -2.00 -3.44
N ARG A 35 13.99 -2.82 -3.55
CA ARG A 35 14.01 -4.09 -4.26
C ARG A 35 12.62 -4.43 -4.77
N GLU A 36 12.53 -5.57 -5.46
CA GLU A 36 11.29 -6.14 -5.93
C GLU A 36 10.27 -6.27 -4.79
N VAL A 37 9.01 -6.15 -5.16
CA VAL A 37 7.91 -6.21 -4.20
C VAL A 37 7.25 -7.58 -4.29
N GLU A 38 7.14 -8.25 -3.16
CA GLU A 38 6.47 -9.53 -3.08
C GLU A 38 4.97 -9.38 -3.24
N SER A 39 4.39 -8.41 -2.55
CA SER A 39 2.96 -8.15 -2.67
C SER A 39 2.62 -6.69 -2.41
N LEU A 40 1.56 -6.26 -3.08
CA LEU A 40 0.87 -5.00 -2.82
C LEU A 40 -0.56 -5.38 -2.44
N GLU A 41 -0.99 -4.94 -1.28
CA GLU A 41 -2.34 -5.20 -0.80
C GLU A 41 -3.07 -3.89 -0.59
N ILE A 42 -4.32 -3.85 -0.98
CA ILE A 42 -5.21 -2.75 -0.64
C ILE A 42 -6.15 -3.24 0.45
N LEU A 43 -6.23 -2.47 1.52
CA LEU A 43 -7.09 -2.79 2.64
C LEU A 43 -8.21 -1.76 2.73
N ALA A 44 -9.40 -2.25 3.00
CA ALA A 44 -10.60 -1.45 3.19
C ALA A 44 -11.18 -1.83 4.54
N ASP A 45 -11.31 -0.85 5.42
CA ASP A 45 -11.76 -1.06 6.81
C ASP A 45 -10.96 -2.16 7.52
N GLY A 46 -9.66 -2.27 7.18
CA GLY A 46 -8.79 -3.27 7.79
C GLY A 46 -8.78 -4.64 7.13
N GLU A 47 -9.58 -4.84 6.10
CA GLU A 47 -9.65 -6.13 5.38
C GLU A 47 -8.96 -6.02 4.03
N ILE A 48 -8.23 -7.06 3.65
CA ILE A 48 -7.57 -7.11 2.34
C ILE A 48 -8.64 -7.30 1.27
N VAL A 49 -8.72 -6.35 0.34
CA VAL A 49 -9.72 -6.38 -0.74
C VAL A 49 -9.08 -6.53 -2.11
N ALA A 50 -7.77 -6.39 -2.23
CA ALA A 50 -7.05 -6.62 -3.47
C ALA A 50 -5.61 -6.97 -3.15
N THR A 51 -5.03 -7.85 -3.96
CA THR A 51 -3.63 -8.26 -3.82
C THR A 51 -3.01 -8.37 -5.21
N LEU A 52 -1.87 -7.72 -5.39
CA LEU A 52 -1.01 -7.87 -6.56
C LEU A 52 0.31 -8.45 -6.08
N ARG A 53 0.90 -9.34 -6.88
CA ARG A 53 2.14 -10.02 -6.49
C ARG A 53 3.23 -9.84 -7.54
N ASP A 54 4.47 -10.01 -7.10
CA ASP A 54 5.63 -10.05 -7.98
C ASP A 54 5.76 -8.77 -8.80
N LEU A 55 5.78 -7.64 -8.11
CA LEU A 55 5.93 -6.33 -8.74
C LEU A 55 7.40 -5.91 -8.77
N PRO A 56 7.80 -5.12 -9.78
CA PRO A 56 9.16 -4.57 -9.81
C PRO A 56 9.37 -3.57 -8.67
N ALA A 57 10.63 -3.18 -8.44
CA ALA A 57 10.98 -2.22 -7.40
C ALA A 57 10.31 -0.87 -7.60
N ILE A 58 10.12 -0.48 -8.86
CA ILE A 58 9.44 0.77 -9.21
C ILE A 58 8.21 0.39 -10.01
N PHE A 59 7.03 0.81 -9.52
CA PHE A 59 5.80 0.45 -10.21
C PHE A 59 4.72 1.50 -10.03
N SER A 60 3.73 1.43 -10.92
CA SER A 60 2.50 2.20 -10.84
C SER A 60 1.36 1.25 -11.21
N GLU A 61 0.39 1.10 -10.32
CA GLU A 61 -0.71 0.18 -10.50
C GLU A 61 -2.04 0.86 -10.24
N ARG A 62 -3.05 0.42 -10.96
CA ARG A 62 -4.41 0.87 -10.78
C ARG A 62 -5.28 -0.33 -10.45
N ILE A 63 -6.13 -0.20 -9.45
CA ILE A 63 -7.01 -1.27 -9.00
C ILE A 63 -8.43 -0.74 -8.97
N ASP A 64 -9.27 -1.32 -9.82
CA ASP A 64 -10.68 -0.94 -9.95
C ASP A 64 -11.55 -1.77 -9.03
N GLY A 65 -12.78 -1.34 -8.83
CA GLY A 65 -13.80 -2.15 -8.19
C GLY A 65 -13.62 -2.35 -6.70
N LEU A 66 -13.05 -1.38 -6.00
CA LEU A 66 -12.96 -1.47 -4.55
C LEU A 66 -14.35 -1.43 -3.92
N PRO A 67 -14.60 -2.24 -2.88
CA PRO A 67 -15.86 -2.17 -2.15
C PRO A 67 -15.99 -0.86 -1.40
N GLU A 68 -17.21 -0.47 -1.07
CA GLU A 68 -17.41 0.70 -0.24
C GLU A 68 -16.89 0.44 1.17
N ALA A 69 -16.22 1.45 1.72
CA ALA A 69 -15.60 1.34 3.04
C ALA A 69 -15.48 2.74 3.64
N SER A 70 -15.08 2.82 4.89
CA SER A 70 -14.86 4.09 5.56
C SER A 70 -13.46 4.63 5.32
N TRP A 71 -12.52 3.75 5.00
CA TRP A 71 -11.13 4.14 4.74
C TRP A 71 -10.40 3.03 4.00
N TYR A 72 -9.37 3.45 3.25
CA TYR A 72 -8.53 2.54 2.47
C TYR A 72 -7.07 2.87 2.71
N TYR A 73 -6.22 1.87 2.68
CA TYR A 73 -4.78 2.10 2.63
C TYR A 73 -4.08 0.98 1.85
N ALA A 74 -2.84 1.26 1.47
CA ALA A 74 -2.00 0.32 0.74
C ALA A 74 -0.89 -0.20 1.64
N LYS A 75 -0.58 -1.48 1.49
CA LYS A 75 0.53 -2.14 2.18
C LYS A 75 1.41 -2.83 1.16
N ILE A 76 2.70 -2.59 1.26
CA ILE A 76 3.70 -3.25 0.43
C ILE A 76 4.49 -4.20 1.32
N THR A 77 4.67 -5.43 0.83
CA THR A 77 5.54 -6.41 1.46
C THR A 77 6.67 -6.73 0.51
N MET A 78 7.89 -6.59 0.96
CA MET A 78 9.08 -6.95 0.20
C MET A 78 9.59 -8.30 0.68
N PRO A 79 10.35 -9.04 -0.14
CA PRO A 79 10.87 -10.33 0.27
C PRO A 79 11.69 -10.21 1.56
N GLY A 80 11.52 -11.17 2.45
CA GLY A 80 12.29 -11.23 3.67
C GLY A 80 13.77 -11.38 3.38
N GLY A 81 14.60 -10.94 4.32
CA GLY A 81 16.04 -11.10 4.21
C GLY A 81 16.76 -10.04 3.40
N PHE A 82 16.04 -9.08 2.81
CA PHE A 82 16.73 -8.02 2.08
C PHE A 82 17.27 -6.94 3.02
N VAL A 83 16.65 -6.76 4.17
CA VAL A 83 17.07 -5.77 5.15
C VAL A 83 18.09 -6.41 6.07
N GLU A 84 19.25 -5.79 6.17
CA GLU A 84 20.28 -6.27 7.07
C GLU A 84 20.07 -5.65 8.45
N TYR A 85 20.04 -6.52 9.43
CA TYR A 85 19.94 -6.12 10.82
C TYR A 85 21.20 -6.55 11.55
N PRO A 86 21.63 -5.78 12.54
CA PRO A 86 22.67 -6.26 13.46
C PRO A 86 22.24 -7.61 14.03
N SER A 87 23.21 -8.50 14.24
CA SER A 87 22.92 -9.87 14.65
C SER A 87 22.14 -10.00 15.95
N ASN A 88 22.17 -8.97 16.77
CA ASN A 88 21.45 -8.97 18.05
C ASN A 88 20.08 -8.32 17.97
N ILE A 89 19.66 -7.92 16.79
CA ILE A 89 18.36 -7.29 16.57
C ILE A 89 17.61 -8.12 15.55
N ALA A 90 16.51 -8.71 15.99
CA ALA A 90 15.61 -9.38 15.07
C ALA A 90 14.53 -8.41 14.63
N PRO A 91 14.15 -8.40 13.35
CA PRO A 91 13.02 -7.58 12.94
C PRO A 91 11.76 -8.10 13.59
N ALA A 92 11.05 -7.22 14.27
CA ALA A 92 9.77 -7.58 14.88
C ALA A 92 8.75 -7.88 13.79
N GLU A 93 8.92 -7.25 12.64
CA GLU A 93 8.02 -7.37 11.51
C GLU A 93 8.85 -7.50 10.25
N GLY A 94 8.24 -7.99 9.23
CA GLY A 94 8.88 -8.09 7.95
C GLY A 94 9.14 -6.72 7.31
N PRO A 95 9.73 -6.71 6.14
CA PRO A 95 10.03 -5.47 5.40
C PRO A 95 8.75 -4.92 4.76
N TRP A 96 7.97 -4.25 5.54
CA TRP A 96 6.68 -3.70 5.12
C TRP A 96 6.72 -2.18 5.00
N ALA A 97 5.87 -1.66 4.14
CA ALA A 97 5.60 -0.24 4.04
C ALA A 97 4.10 -0.04 3.93
N TRP A 98 3.63 1.04 4.55
CA TRP A 98 2.20 1.34 4.63
C TRP A 98 1.98 2.75 4.13
N SER A 99 0.90 2.97 3.40
CA SER A 99 0.47 4.32 3.07
C SER A 99 -0.30 4.92 4.24
N SER A 100 -0.43 6.24 4.24
CA SER A 100 -1.48 6.88 5.01
C SER A 100 -2.82 6.48 4.40
N PRO A 101 -3.89 6.46 5.18
CA PRO A 101 -5.19 6.09 4.61
C PRO A 101 -5.81 7.22 3.80
N VAL A 102 -6.71 6.83 2.91
CA VAL A 102 -7.68 7.74 2.30
C VAL A 102 -9.01 7.47 2.99
N PHE A 103 -9.60 8.51 3.53
CA PHE A 103 -10.87 8.39 4.24
C PHE A 103 -12.04 8.62 3.27
N VAL A 104 -13.16 8.00 3.56
CA VAL A 104 -14.39 8.20 2.78
C VAL A 104 -15.29 9.11 3.57
N GLU A 105 -15.86 10.09 2.87
CA GLU A 105 -16.77 11.06 3.45
C GLU A 105 -17.96 10.35 4.09
N GLY A 106 -18.23 10.69 5.33
CA GLY A 106 -19.29 10.06 6.13
C GLY A 106 -20.70 10.55 5.86
#